data_1f0d9989f0eea3fe264377890b1234df
#
_entry.id   1f0d9989f0eea3fe264377890b1234df
#
_cell.length_a   1.000
_cell.length_b   1.000
_cell.length_c   1.000
_cell.angle_alpha   90.00
_cell.angle_beta   90.00
_cell.angle_gamma   90.00
#
_symmetry.space_group_name_H-M   'P 1'
#
loop_
_entity.id
_entity.type
_entity.pdbx_description
1 polymer ?
#
loop_
_entity_poly.entity_id
_entity_poly.type
_entity_poly.pdbx_seq_one_letter_code
_entity_poly.pdbx_strand_id
1 'polypeptide(L)'
;MRIKIGIVGCGDIAQVHHVPWLTELAEEYEIVGVCDVSESAAKYLAEWYKIPNYYTSHEDLLNSDVDAVLLCHTDPKTRIAIDAIKAGKYVFIEKPICLTVDDVDLMIEEKSKSGVVVQTGYMKLFEPAYEFARSEAETMDDISLIEIRHMHPNNKLHVDQFRTRKFGDISQELIESTTKIRNDDITRALGESAGLEARTAYMTLCGSLIHDMYGLRNIMGTPSKVLNTEIWKRPDGTSKGINFILEYPSGAKATVTHMDLPDLWDFDETLKIYGDTKRITVSYATGFSKNQSSALVQEIDSNGNHQRQNNIFLYVSSD
;
A
#
# COMPACT_ATOMS: atom_id res chain seq x y z
N MET A 1 -20.91 16.02 -12.91
CA MET A 1 -20.00 15.56 -14.01
C MET A 1 -19.18 14.44 -13.43
N ARG A 2 -19.16 13.27 -14.05
CA ARG A 2 -18.37 12.13 -13.56
C ARG A 2 -16.90 12.32 -13.94
N ILE A 3 -15.99 11.87 -13.07
CA ILE A 3 -14.57 11.87 -13.36
C ILE A 3 -14.25 10.64 -14.25
N LYS A 4 -13.64 10.89 -15.41
CA LYS A 4 -13.26 9.84 -16.37
C LYS A 4 -11.94 9.21 -15.98
N ILE A 5 -11.98 7.92 -15.65
CA ILE A 5 -10.85 7.15 -15.10
C ILE A 5 -10.26 6.23 -16.15
N GLY A 6 -8.92 6.30 -16.30
CA GLY A 6 -8.12 5.28 -16.97
C GLY A 6 -7.39 4.41 -15.95
N ILE A 7 -7.29 3.11 -16.17
CA ILE A 7 -6.59 2.18 -15.28
C ILE A 7 -5.40 1.58 -16.01
N VAL A 8 -4.20 1.67 -15.42
CA VAL A 8 -2.98 1.03 -15.91
C VAL A 8 -2.61 -0.12 -14.99
N GLY A 9 -2.58 -1.32 -15.54
CA GLY A 9 -2.40 -2.58 -14.83
C GLY A 9 -3.73 -3.27 -14.52
N CYS A 10 -4.00 -4.38 -15.20
CA CYS A 10 -5.22 -5.18 -15.08
C CYS A 10 -5.03 -6.44 -14.22
N GLY A 11 -4.07 -6.39 -13.28
CA GLY A 11 -3.73 -7.47 -12.36
C GLY A 11 -4.71 -7.64 -11.20
N ASP A 12 -4.28 -8.40 -10.17
CA ASP A 12 -5.14 -8.79 -9.03
C ASP A 12 -5.76 -7.57 -8.33
N ILE A 13 -4.99 -6.51 -8.07
CA ILE A 13 -5.49 -5.31 -7.37
C ILE A 13 -6.57 -4.57 -8.16
N ALA A 14 -6.39 -4.44 -9.47
CA ALA A 14 -7.42 -3.85 -10.32
C ALA A 14 -8.69 -4.72 -10.34
N GLN A 15 -8.54 -6.06 -10.46
CA GLN A 15 -9.66 -7.00 -10.54
C GLN A 15 -10.42 -7.16 -9.22
N VAL A 16 -9.71 -7.13 -8.08
CA VAL A 16 -10.32 -7.39 -6.75
C VAL A 16 -10.86 -6.11 -6.11
N HIS A 17 -10.17 -4.98 -6.30
CA HIS A 17 -10.49 -3.75 -5.59
C HIS A 17 -10.93 -2.61 -6.52
N HIS A 18 -10.03 -2.05 -7.33
CA HIS A 18 -10.31 -0.76 -7.97
C HIS A 18 -11.47 -0.79 -8.97
N VAL A 19 -11.50 -1.77 -9.88
CA VAL A 19 -12.57 -1.82 -10.90
C VAL A 19 -13.94 -2.11 -10.27
N PRO A 20 -14.08 -3.10 -9.35
CA PRO A 20 -15.33 -3.31 -8.63
C PRO A 20 -15.84 -2.06 -7.90
N TRP A 21 -14.99 -1.41 -7.11
CA TRP A 21 -15.39 -0.22 -6.35
C TRP A 21 -15.74 0.97 -7.24
N LEU A 22 -14.96 1.25 -8.28
CA LEU A 22 -15.28 2.30 -9.23
C LEU A 22 -16.58 2.03 -9.99
N THR A 23 -16.91 0.75 -10.18
CA THR A 23 -18.19 0.35 -10.79
C THR A 23 -19.36 0.57 -9.83
N GLU A 24 -19.17 0.34 -8.53
CA GLU A 24 -20.17 0.64 -7.50
C GLU A 24 -20.38 2.17 -7.37
N LEU A 25 -19.33 2.98 -7.56
CA LEU A 25 -19.36 4.44 -7.51
C LEU A 25 -19.59 5.07 -8.91
N ALA A 26 -20.46 4.47 -9.71
CA ALA A 26 -20.71 4.90 -11.10
C ALA A 26 -21.42 6.24 -11.24
N GLU A 27 -21.94 6.82 -10.16
CA GLU A 27 -22.51 8.18 -10.16
C GLU A 27 -21.42 9.25 -10.14
N GLU A 28 -20.24 8.96 -9.53
CA GLU A 28 -19.11 9.86 -9.40
C GLU A 28 -18.04 9.63 -10.45
N TYR A 29 -17.82 8.35 -10.84
CA TYR A 29 -16.73 7.91 -11.71
C TYR A 29 -17.22 7.18 -12.95
N GLU A 30 -16.45 7.29 -14.03
CA GLU A 30 -16.65 6.54 -15.26
C GLU A 30 -15.32 5.93 -15.69
N ILE A 31 -15.20 4.60 -15.71
CA ILE A 31 -14.03 3.94 -16.25
C ILE A 31 -14.14 3.97 -17.78
N VAL A 32 -13.34 4.79 -18.44
CA VAL A 32 -13.38 4.98 -19.89
C VAL A 32 -12.34 4.15 -20.65
N GLY A 33 -11.34 3.60 -19.93
CA GLY A 33 -10.34 2.75 -20.55
C GLY A 33 -9.49 2.00 -19.53
N VAL A 34 -8.98 0.86 -19.93
CA VAL A 34 -7.99 0.08 -19.19
C VAL A 34 -6.77 -0.18 -20.07
N CYS A 35 -5.60 -0.26 -19.48
CA CYS A 35 -4.34 -0.49 -20.16
C CYS A 35 -3.53 -1.57 -19.44
N ASP A 36 -3.00 -2.53 -20.17
CA ASP A 36 -2.03 -3.50 -19.66
C ASP A 36 -1.10 -3.94 -20.79
N VAL A 37 0.14 -4.29 -20.46
CA VAL A 37 1.09 -4.87 -21.41
C VAL A 37 0.64 -6.23 -21.93
N SER A 38 -0.20 -6.93 -21.17
CA SER A 38 -0.97 -8.10 -21.62
C SER A 38 -2.26 -7.64 -22.30
N GLU A 39 -2.34 -7.77 -23.61
CA GLU A 39 -3.57 -7.46 -24.36
C GLU A 39 -4.75 -8.30 -23.86
N SER A 40 -4.50 -9.57 -23.55
CA SER A 40 -5.51 -10.49 -23.02
C SER A 40 -6.07 -10.01 -21.68
N ALA A 41 -5.23 -9.48 -20.79
CA ALA A 41 -5.66 -8.94 -19.50
C ALA A 41 -6.51 -7.67 -19.66
N ALA A 42 -6.05 -6.72 -20.48
CA ALA A 42 -6.77 -5.48 -20.74
C ALA A 42 -8.14 -5.76 -21.40
N LYS A 43 -8.16 -6.60 -22.43
CA LYS A 43 -9.39 -7.01 -23.12
C LYS A 43 -10.37 -7.73 -22.19
N TYR A 44 -9.88 -8.69 -21.39
CA TYR A 44 -10.72 -9.40 -20.42
C TYR A 44 -11.42 -8.45 -19.46
N LEU A 45 -10.67 -7.50 -18.88
CA LEU A 45 -11.22 -6.57 -17.91
C LEU A 45 -12.23 -5.61 -18.54
N ALA A 46 -11.92 -5.13 -19.77
CA ALA A 46 -12.82 -4.29 -20.54
C ALA A 46 -14.15 -5.00 -20.87
N GLU A 47 -14.09 -6.23 -21.36
CA GLU A 47 -15.28 -7.01 -21.70
C GLU A 47 -16.12 -7.35 -20.46
N TRP A 48 -15.46 -7.76 -19.36
CA TRP A 48 -16.14 -8.18 -18.12
C TRP A 48 -16.93 -7.03 -17.47
N TYR A 49 -16.34 -5.84 -17.43
CA TYR A 49 -16.96 -4.65 -16.81
C TYR A 49 -17.59 -3.70 -17.81
N LYS A 50 -17.64 -4.09 -19.11
CA LYS A 50 -18.19 -3.27 -20.22
C LYS A 50 -17.52 -1.89 -20.32
N ILE A 51 -16.22 -1.85 -20.09
CA ILE A 51 -15.41 -0.65 -20.26
C ILE A 51 -15.21 -0.43 -21.76
N PRO A 52 -15.43 0.78 -22.28
CA PRO A 52 -15.52 1.00 -23.73
C PRO A 52 -14.21 0.78 -24.48
N ASN A 53 -13.05 0.99 -23.82
CA ASN A 53 -11.76 0.92 -24.49
C ASN A 53 -10.75 0.09 -23.70
N TYR A 54 -9.85 -0.57 -24.43
CA TYR A 54 -8.65 -1.17 -23.86
C TYR A 54 -7.42 -0.81 -24.70
N TYR A 55 -6.26 -0.73 -24.05
CA TYR A 55 -4.99 -0.30 -24.63
C TYR A 55 -3.87 -1.22 -24.17
N THR A 56 -2.81 -1.30 -24.99
CA THR A 56 -1.54 -1.94 -24.61
C THR A 56 -0.41 -0.94 -24.39
N SER A 57 -0.65 0.35 -24.73
CA SER A 57 0.24 1.49 -24.49
C SER A 57 -0.43 2.46 -23.51
N HIS A 58 0.30 2.84 -22.47
CA HIS A 58 -0.18 3.87 -21.53
C HIS A 58 -0.27 5.24 -22.21
N GLU A 59 0.59 5.53 -23.18
CA GLU A 59 0.53 6.76 -23.96
C GLU A 59 -0.81 6.89 -24.70
N ASP A 60 -1.31 5.80 -25.30
CA ASP A 60 -2.61 5.82 -25.98
C ASP A 60 -3.76 6.06 -25.00
N LEU A 61 -3.70 5.45 -23.81
CA LEU A 61 -4.66 5.74 -22.74
C LEU A 61 -4.59 7.19 -22.28
N LEU A 62 -3.39 7.76 -22.08
CA LEU A 62 -3.21 9.15 -21.67
C LEU A 62 -3.68 10.16 -22.71
N ASN A 63 -3.61 9.82 -24.00
CA ASN A 63 -4.11 10.61 -25.11
C ASN A 63 -5.62 10.51 -25.33
N SER A 64 -6.28 9.60 -24.61
CA SER A 64 -7.74 9.46 -24.65
C SER A 64 -8.44 10.46 -23.74
N ASP A 65 -9.76 10.40 -23.71
CA ASP A 65 -10.60 11.32 -22.91
C ASP A 65 -10.67 10.90 -21.43
N VAL A 66 -9.48 10.80 -20.76
CA VAL A 66 -9.36 10.52 -19.32
C VAL A 66 -9.06 11.81 -18.56
N ASP A 67 -9.63 11.95 -17.36
CA ASP A 67 -9.32 13.03 -16.41
C ASP A 67 -8.25 12.58 -15.42
N ALA A 68 -8.31 11.33 -15.00
CA ALA A 68 -7.41 10.73 -14.02
C ALA A 68 -6.99 9.32 -14.41
N VAL A 69 -5.83 8.91 -13.93
CA VAL A 69 -5.33 7.55 -14.11
C VAL A 69 -5.00 6.88 -12.78
N LEU A 70 -5.34 5.59 -12.67
CA LEU A 70 -4.96 4.73 -11.56
C LEU A 70 -3.84 3.80 -12.03
N LEU A 71 -2.69 3.87 -11.36
CA LEU A 71 -1.53 3.02 -11.63
C LEU A 71 -1.56 1.81 -10.69
N CYS A 72 -2.09 0.69 -11.18
CA CYS A 72 -2.29 -0.56 -10.45
C CYS A 72 -1.27 -1.64 -10.81
N HIS A 73 -0.36 -1.38 -11.77
CA HIS A 73 0.67 -2.33 -12.17
C HIS A 73 1.78 -2.47 -11.14
N THR A 74 2.60 -3.49 -11.28
CA THR A 74 3.80 -3.69 -10.44
C THR A 74 4.90 -2.70 -10.82
N ASP A 75 5.89 -2.53 -9.91
CA ASP A 75 7.04 -1.66 -10.19
C ASP A 75 7.83 -2.10 -11.44
N PRO A 76 8.42 -1.14 -12.17
CA PRO A 76 8.54 0.29 -11.89
C PRO A 76 7.33 1.12 -12.34
N LYS A 77 6.89 2.08 -11.53
CA LYS A 77 5.76 2.98 -11.82
C LYS A 77 6.17 4.39 -12.22
N THR A 78 7.39 4.80 -11.88
CA THR A 78 7.88 6.18 -11.96
C THR A 78 7.68 6.81 -13.33
N ARG A 79 8.05 6.11 -14.41
CA ARG A 79 7.94 6.64 -15.77
C ARG A 79 6.49 6.95 -16.13
N ILE A 80 5.59 5.99 -15.92
CA ILE A 80 4.17 6.14 -16.28
C ILE A 80 3.51 7.24 -15.44
N ALA A 81 3.88 7.34 -14.15
CA ALA A 81 3.42 8.42 -13.28
C ALA A 81 3.85 9.80 -13.82
N ILE A 82 5.11 9.95 -14.19
CA ILE A 82 5.64 11.20 -14.77
C ILE A 82 4.96 11.54 -16.10
N ASP A 83 4.77 10.56 -16.98
CA ASP A 83 4.10 10.76 -18.27
C ASP A 83 2.65 11.23 -18.07
N ALA A 84 1.93 10.64 -17.10
CA ALA A 84 0.56 11.05 -16.74
C ALA A 84 0.52 12.48 -16.15
N ILE A 85 1.45 12.83 -15.26
CA ILE A 85 1.57 14.17 -14.69
C ILE A 85 1.83 15.20 -15.80
N LYS A 86 2.75 14.92 -16.72
CA LYS A 86 3.06 15.78 -17.88
C LYS A 86 1.90 15.94 -18.84
N ALA A 87 1.08 14.89 -18.98
CA ALA A 87 -0.15 14.93 -19.76
C ALA A 87 -1.29 15.69 -19.06
N GLY A 88 -1.04 16.25 -17.87
CA GLY A 88 -2.04 17.03 -17.11
C GLY A 88 -3.14 16.17 -16.49
N LYS A 89 -2.91 14.86 -16.31
CA LYS A 89 -3.87 13.96 -15.70
C LYS A 89 -3.68 13.88 -14.19
N TYR A 90 -4.77 13.79 -13.43
CA TYR A 90 -4.70 13.41 -12.02
C TYR A 90 -4.20 11.98 -11.89
N VAL A 91 -3.40 11.68 -10.87
CA VAL A 91 -2.77 10.36 -10.75
C VAL A 91 -3.03 9.77 -9.38
N PHE A 92 -3.59 8.57 -9.35
CA PHE A 92 -3.60 7.72 -8.16
C PHE A 92 -2.60 6.59 -8.38
N ILE A 93 -1.66 6.41 -7.45
CA ILE A 93 -0.59 5.41 -7.57
C ILE A 93 -0.75 4.38 -6.47
N GLU A 94 -0.94 3.11 -6.84
CA GLU A 94 -0.86 2.01 -5.87
C GLU A 94 0.51 1.94 -5.20
N LYS A 95 0.48 1.55 -3.95
CA LYS A 95 1.71 1.37 -3.16
C LYS A 95 2.57 0.18 -3.69
N PRO A 96 3.90 0.23 -3.52
CA PRO A 96 4.65 1.42 -3.18
C PRO A 96 4.57 2.44 -4.32
N ILE A 97 4.73 3.71 -4.01
CA ILE A 97 4.74 4.76 -5.06
C ILE A 97 5.89 4.54 -6.05
N CYS A 98 7.06 4.18 -5.52
CA CYS A 98 8.27 3.78 -6.23
C CYS A 98 9.23 3.09 -5.24
N LEU A 99 10.43 2.75 -5.70
CA LEU A 99 11.43 2.03 -4.89
C LEU A 99 12.63 2.91 -4.48
N THR A 100 12.71 4.17 -4.89
CA THR A 100 13.82 5.07 -4.55
C THR A 100 13.34 6.45 -4.16
N VAL A 101 14.10 7.16 -3.34
CA VAL A 101 13.81 8.54 -2.96
C VAL A 101 13.97 9.47 -4.17
N ASP A 102 14.98 9.24 -5.02
CA ASP A 102 15.21 10.04 -6.22
C ASP A 102 14.00 10.02 -7.16
N ASP A 103 13.33 8.86 -7.28
CA ASP A 103 12.14 8.74 -8.13
C ASP A 103 10.94 9.49 -7.54
N VAL A 104 10.81 9.54 -6.20
CA VAL A 104 9.80 10.40 -5.54
C VAL A 104 10.09 11.87 -5.83
N ASP A 105 11.36 12.30 -5.72
CA ASP A 105 11.76 13.70 -5.95
C ASP A 105 11.46 14.11 -7.39
N LEU A 106 11.72 13.26 -8.37
CA LEU A 106 11.34 13.49 -9.77
C LEU A 106 9.83 13.67 -9.94
N MET A 107 9.01 12.82 -9.31
CA MET A 107 7.55 12.95 -9.37
C MET A 107 7.06 14.21 -8.67
N ILE A 108 7.65 14.60 -7.54
CA ILE A 108 7.33 15.86 -6.84
C ILE A 108 7.67 17.06 -7.71
N GLU A 109 8.82 17.04 -8.36
CA GLU A 109 9.24 18.11 -9.27
C GLU A 109 8.24 18.29 -10.43
N GLU A 110 7.88 17.21 -11.12
CA GLU A 110 6.92 17.28 -12.23
C GLU A 110 5.51 17.69 -11.74
N LYS A 111 5.06 17.17 -10.60
CA LYS A 111 3.78 17.57 -9.99
C LYS A 111 3.76 19.09 -9.69
N SER A 112 4.88 19.64 -9.19
CA SER A 112 4.94 21.06 -8.86
C SER A 112 4.77 21.99 -10.08
N LYS A 113 5.16 21.50 -11.27
CA LYS A 113 5.03 22.24 -12.54
C LYS A 113 3.62 22.15 -13.12
N SER A 114 2.92 21.04 -12.89
CA SER A 114 1.65 20.74 -13.56
C SER A 114 0.41 21.19 -12.79
N GLY A 115 0.49 21.29 -11.46
CA GLY A 115 -0.66 21.60 -10.60
C GLY A 115 -1.67 20.47 -10.42
N VAL A 116 -1.43 19.28 -11.00
CA VAL A 116 -2.32 18.12 -10.86
C VAL A 116 -2.23 17.51 -9.46
N VAL A 117 -3.28 16.80 -9.05
CA VAL A 117 -3.26 15.99 -7.83
C VAL A 117 -2.56 14.67 -8.12
N VAL A 118 -1.60 14.31 -7.28
CA VAL A 118 -0.98 12.98 -7.25
C VAL A 118 -1.20 12.42 -5.86
N GLN A 119 -1.83 11.26 -5.77
CA GLN A 119 -2.15 10.58 -4.51
C GLN A 119 -1.64 9.16 -4.53
N THR A 120 -1.06 8.71 -3.41
CA THR A 120 -0.66 7.31 -3.22
C THR A 120 -1.75 6.55 -2.48
N GLY A 121 -1.97 5.29 -2.88
CA GLY A 121 -2.96 4.39 -2.30
C GLY A 121 -2.61 3.90 -0.89
N TYR A 122 -2.47 4.80 0.06
CA TYR A 122 -2.23 4.50 1.47
C TYR A 122 -3.55 4.29 2.22
N MET A 123 -4.24 3.21 1.89
CA MET A 123 -5.63 2.95 2.28
C MET A 123 -5.86 2.92 3.80
N LYS A 124 -4.90 2.46 4.60
CA LYS A 124 -5.07 2.36 6.05
C LYS A 124 -5.15 3.70 6.77
N LEU A 125 -4.73 4.80 6.13
CA LEU A 125 -4.96 6.14 6.69
C LEU A 125 -6.45 6.51 6.78
N PHE A 126 -7.28 5.84 5.99
CA PHE A 126 -8.74 6.02 5.94
C PHE A 126 -9.50 4.89 6.64
N GLU A 127 -8.78 3.99 7.31
CA GLU A 127 -9.38 2.93 8.11
C GLU A 127 -9.98 3.54 9.39
N PRO A 128 -11.30 3.40 9.67
CA PRO A 128 -11.94 4.07 10.79
C PRO A 128 -11.30 3.79 12.15
N ALA A 129 -10.83 2.55 12.38
CA ALA A 129 -10.13 2.20 13.61
C ALA A 129 -8.78 2.93 13.73
N TYR A 130 -8.08 3.10 12.62
CA TYR A 130 -6.83 3.86 12.56
C TYR A 130 -7.08 5.37 12.76
N GLU A 131 -8.07 5.94 12.08
CA GLU A 131 -8.42 7.36 12.21
C GLU A 131 -8.76 7.71 13.67
N PHE A 132 -9.55 6.85 14.31
CA PHE A 132 -9.85 7.02 15.72
C PHE A 132 -8.58 6.89 16.59
N ALA A 133 -7.76 5.87 16.36
CA ALA A 133 -6.51 5.69 17.10
C ALA A 133 -5.57 6.89 16.94
N ARG A 134 -5.47 7.45 15.73
CA ARG A 134 -4.68 8.64 15.45
C ARG A 134 -5.20 9.86 16.22
N SER A 135 -6.52 10.10 16.17
CA SER A 135 -7.12 11.23 16.90
C SER A 135 -6.92 11.13 18.41
N GLU A 136 -6.98 9.92 18.97
CA GLU A 136 -6.69 9.67 20.38
C GLU A 136 -5.20 9.84 20.73
N ALA A 137 -4.31 9.38 19.81
CA ALA A 137 -2.86 9.57 19.99
C ALA A 137 -2.44 11.04 19.98
N GLU A 138 -3.13 11.89 19.23
CA GLU A 138 -2.92 13.35 19.20
C GLU A 138 -3.20 14.01 20.57
N THR A 139 -3.98 13.34 21.44
CA THR A 139 -4.26 13.80 22.81
C THR A 139 -3.27 13.29 23.85
N MET A 140 -2.32 12.44 23.43
CA MET A 140 -1.31 11.84 24.30
C MET A 140 0.02 12.59 24.14
N ASP A 141 0.48 13.23 25.20
CA ASP A 141 1.77 13.91 25.27
C ASP A 141 2.89 13.02 25.84
N ASP A 142 2.53 11.82 26.30
CA ASP A 142 3.37 10.85 27.01
C ASP A 142 3.62 9.55 26.24
N ILE A 143 3.43 9.53 24.91
CA ILE A 143 3.70 8.32 24.11
C ILE A 143 5.17 7.92 24.30
N SER A 144 5.38 6.73 24.87
CA SER A 144 6.70 6.18 25.16
C SER A 144 7.09 5.03 24.22
N LEU A 145 6.11 4.23 23.81
CA LEU A 145 6.33 3.07 22.94
C LEU A 145 5.20 2.91 21.92
N ILE A 146 5.58 2.57 20.70
CA ILE A 146 4.67 2.01 19.68
C ILE A 146 5.16 0.62 19.31
N GLU A 147 4.24 -0.34 19.21
CA GLU A 147 4.52 -1.70 18.81
C GLU A 147 3.70 -2.03 17.55
N ILE A 148 4.38 -2.43 16.49
CA ILE A 148 3.76 -2.94 15.26
C ILE A 148 4.15 -4.40 15.11
N ARG A 149 3.14 -5.24 14.95
CA ARG A 149 3.29 -6.66 14.65
C ARG A 149 2.50 -6.98 13.39
N HIS A 150 3.18 -7.53 12.40
CA HIS A 150 2.61 -7.90 11.11
C HIS A 150 3.04 -9.33 10.76
N MET A 151 2.19 -10.31 11.08
CA MET A 151 2.37 -11.72 10.75
C MET A 151 1.59 -12.00 9.47
N HIS A 152 2.31 -12.15 8.36
CA HIS A 152 1.72 -12.16 7.03
C HIS A 152 1.57 -13.57 6.47
N PRO A 153 0.33 -14.05 6.23
CA PRO A 153 0.09 -15.30 5.53
C PRO A 153 0.39 -15.16 4.03
N ASN A 154 0.32 -16.27 3.31
CA ASN A 154 0.39 -16.22 1.86
C ASN A 154 -0.87 -15.53 1.30
N ASN A 155 -0.70 -14.39 0.63
CA ASN A 155 -1.79 -13.65 -0.01
C ASN A 155 -2.64 -14.50 -0.95
N LYS A 156 -2.07 -15.53 -1.57
CA LYS A 156 -2.81 -16.44 -2.43
C LYS A 156 -4.00 -17.08 -1.70
N LEU A 157 -3.87 -17.42 -0.42
CA LEU A 157 -4.95 -17.98 0.39
C LEU A 157 -6.16 -17.04 0.46
N HIS A 158 -5.92 -15.73 0.46
CA HIS A 158 -6.98 -14.72 0.50
C HIS A 158 -7.48 -14.36 -0.90
N VAL A 159 -6.57 -14.23 -1.87
CA VAL A 159 -6.89 -13.86 -3.26
C VAL A 159 -7.67 -14.97 -3.99
N ASP A 160 -7.42 -16.24 -3.68
CA ASP A 160 -8.13 -17.39 -4.28
C ASP A 160 -9.66 -17.39 -4.02
N GLN A 161 -10.13 -16.57 -3.09
CA GLN A 161 -11.57 -16.35 -2.88
C GLN A 161 -12.21 -15.51 -4.00
N PHE A 162 -11.41 -14.78 -4.76
CA PHE A 162 -11.87 -13.92 -5.84
C PHE A 162 -11.66 -14.59 -7.19
N ARG A 163 -12.52 -14.30 -8.15
CA ARG A 163 -12.41 -14.82 -9.51
C ARG A 163 -11.44 -13.98 -10.33
N THR A 164 -10.19 -13.92 -9.92
CA THR A 164 -9.15 -13.26 -10.71
C THR A 164 -8.70 -14.13 -11.87
N ARG A 165 -8.27 -13.50 -12.96
CA ARG A 165 -7.64 -14.17 -14.11
C ARG A 165 -6.23 -13.64 -14.32
N LYS A 166 -5.33 -14.57 -14.61
CA LYS A 166 -3.94 -14.30 -15.01
C LYS A 166 -3.73 -14.74 -16.44
N PHE A 167 -2.93 -13.99 -17.14
CA PHE A 167 -2.64 -14.22 -18.57
C PHE A 167 -1.14 -14.37 -18.77
N GLY A 168 -0.73 -15.09 -19.80
CA GLY A 168 0.67 -15.43 -20.08
C GLY A 168 1.19 -14.88 -21.40
N ASP A 169 0.57 -13.83 -21.94
CA ASP A 169 0.89 -13.22 -23.23
C ASP A 169 1.90 -12.06 -23.15
N ILE A 170 2.53 -11.87 -21.98
CA ILE A 170 3.62 -10.90 -21.81
C ILE A 170 4.91 -11.52 -22.35
N SER A 171 5.62 -10.79 -23.23
CA SER A 171 6.87 -11.28 -23.80
C SER A 171 7.96 -11.46 -22.71
N GLN A 172 8.80 -12.47 -22.87
CA GLN A 172 9.89 -12.74 -21.95
C GLN A 172 10.87 -11.56 -21.88
N GLU A 173 11.13 -10.90 -23.00
CA GLU A 173 11.99 -9.71 -23.08
C GLU A 173 11.46 -8.56 -22.19
N LEU A 174 10.15 -8.33 -22.20
CA LEU A 174 9.53 -7.30 -21.35
C LEU A 174 9.62 -7.66 -19.87
N ILE A 175 9.40 -8.94 -19.52
CA ILE A 175 9.56 -9.43 -18.15
C ILE A 175 11.00 -9.23 -17.65
N GLU A 176 11.98 -9.56 -18.46
CA GLU A 176 13.39 -9.42 -18.13
C GLU A 176 13.80 -7.94 -18.00
N SER A 177 13.36 -7.09 -18.92
CA SER A 177 13.67 -5.65 -18.88
C SER A 177 13.06 -4.96 -17.66
N THR A 178 11.80 -5.23 -17.32
CA THR A 178 11.14 -4.68 -16.13
C THR A 178 11.76 -5.21 -14.83
N THR A 179 12.12 -6.49 -14.82
CA THR A 179 12.84 -7.10 -13.69
C THR A 179 14.20 -6.46 -13.49
N LYS A 180 14.91 -6.18 -14.58
CA LYS A 180 16.21 -5.49 -14.52
C LYS A 180 16.05 -4.09 -13.92
N ILE A 181 15.11 -3.28 -14.41
CA ILE A 181 14.86 -1.93 -13.89
C ILE A 181 14.56 -1.98 -12.39
N ARG A 182 13.67 -2.87 -11.96
CA ARG A 182 13.36 -3.05 -10.54
C ARG A 182 14.59 -3.42 -9.69
N ASN A 183 15.45 -4.29 -10.20
CA ASN A 183 16.68 -4.67 -9.51
C ASN A 183 17.69 -3.54 -9.44
N ASP A 184 17.79 -2.73 -10.49
CA ASP A 184 18.62 -1.53 -10.54
C ASP A 184 18.10 -0.50 -9.52
N ASP A 185 16.78 -0.31 -9.38
CA ASP A 185 16.16 0.57 -8.38
C ASP A 185 16.48 0.09 -6.95
N ILE A 186 16.35 -1.21 -6.68
CA ILE A 186 16.74 -1.79 -5.37
C ILE A 186 18.23 -1.55 -5.11
N THR A 187 19.06 -1.66 -6.13
CA THR A 187 20.51 -1.41 -6.00
C THR A 187 20.78 0.07 -5.73
N ARG A 188 20.06 1.00 -6.39
CA ARG A 188 20.16 2.44 -6.08
C ARG A 188 19.76 2.74 -4.64
N ALA A 189 18.71 2.07 -4.14
CA ALA A 189 18.22 2.28 -2.78
C ALA A 189 19.14 1.74 -1.68
N LEU A 190 19.74 0.58 -1.89
CA LEU A 190 20.49 -0.16 -0.86
C LEU A 190 22.01 -0.17 -1.04
N GLY A 191 22.49 0.16 -2.24
CA GLY A 191 23.88 -0.01 -2.64
C GLY A 191 24.19 -1.42 -3.18
N GLU A 192 25.29 -1.52 -3.94
CA GLU A 192 25.71 -2.77 -4.61
C GLU A 192 26.08 -3.91 -3.65
N SER A 193 26.55 -3.57 -2.44
CA SER A 193 27.00 -4.54 -1.43
C SER A 193 25.83 -5.22 -0.67
N ALA A 194 24.57 -4.79 -0.91
CA ALA A 194 23.42 -5.37 -0.23
C ALA A 194 23.22 -6.84 -0.61
N GLY A 195 23.24 -7.72 0.40
CA GLY A 195 22.99 -9.15 0.24
C GLY A 195 21.54 -9.48 -0.12
N LEU A 196 21.29 -10.71 -0.52
CA LEU A 196 19.96 -11.17 -0.95
C LEU A 196 18.91 -10.98 0.15
N GLU A 197 19.28 -11.23 1.40
CA GLU A 197 18.39 -11.02 2.56
C GLU A 197 17.96 -9.56 2.73
N ALA A 198 18.88 -8.62 2.54
CA ALA A 198 18.58 -7.19 2.66
C ALA A 198 17.67 -6.73 1.49
N ARG A 199 17.96 -7.18 0.28
CA ARG A 199 17.17 -6.88 -0.92
C ARG A 199 15.74 -7.41 -0.81
N THR A 200 15.58 -8.64 -0.33
CA THR A 200 14.26 -9.24 -0.14
C THR A 200 13.51 -8.64 1.05
N ALA A 201 14.19 -8.29 2.15
CA ALA A 201 13.60 -7.54 3.27
C ALA A 201 13.13 -6.14 2.83
N TYR A 202 13.89 -5.47 1.96
CA TYR A 202 13.49 -4.18 1.39
C TYR A 202 12.21 -4.29 0.56
N MET A 203 12.10 -5.33 -0.25
CA MET A 203 10.86 -5.59 -1.00
C MET A 203 9.67 -5.90 -0.07
N THR A 204 9.89 -6.57 1.04
CA THR A 204 8.88 -6.75 2.09
C THR A 204 8.50 -5.42 2.73
N LEU A 205 9.47 -4.55 3.02
CA LEU A 205 9.21 -3.21 3.53
C LEU A 205 8.35 -2.39 2.55
N CYS A 206 8.70 -2.37 1.28
CA CYS A 206 7.98 -1.62 0.24
C CYS A 206 6.60 -2.22 -0.10
N GLY A 207 6.47 -3.54 -0.06
CA GLY A 207 5.25 -4.24 -0.50
C GLY A 207 4.22 -4.48 0.59
N SER A 208 4.67 -4.77 1.81
CA SER A 208 3.81 -5.15 2.96
C SER A 208 3.90 -4.13 4.08
N LEU A 209 5.06 -3.97 4.72
CA LEU A 209 5.24 -3.07 5.85
C LEU A 209 5.02 -1.59 5.53
N ILE A 210 5.00 -1.20 4.27
CA ILE A 210 4.66 0.17 3.89
C ILE A 210 3.30 0.61 4.47
N HIS A 211 2.36 -0.32 4.62
CA HIS A 211 1.06 -0.07 5.21
C HIS A 211 1.13 0.34 6.69
N ASP A 212 2.12 -0.18 7.41
CA ASP A 212 2.37 0.16 8.80
C ASP A 212 3.21 1.43 8.91
N MET A 213 4.21 1.57 8.02
CA MET A 213 5.17 2.67 8.07
C MET A 213 4.56 4.04 7.79
N TYR A 214 3.64 4.15 6.82
CA TYR A 214 2.98 5.44 6.59
C TYR A 214 2.00 5.79 7.72
N GLY A 215 1.34 4.78 8.32
CA GLY A 215 0.52 4.97 9.51
C GLY A 215 1.34 5.44 10.70
N LEU A 216 2.44 4.76 10.97
CA LEU A 216 3.39 5.15 12.03
C LEU A 216 3.93 6.58 11.81
N ARG A 217 4.33 6.90 10.57
CA ARG A 217 4.80 8.24 10.23
C ARG A 217 3.73 9.31 10.40
N ASN A 218 2.48 9.01 10.12
CA ASN A 218 1.37 9.94 10.28
C ASN A 218 1.08 10.27 11.75
N ILE A 219 1.32 9.30 12.67
CA ILE A 219 1.17 9.51 14.12
C ILE A 219 2.42 10.18 14.72
N MET A 220 3.62 9.69 14.40
CA MET A 220 4.86 10.04 15.10
C MET A 220 5.80 10.97 14.33
N GLY A 221 5.49 11.23 13.06
CA GLY A 221 6.41 11.95 12.18
C GLY A 221 7.61 11.11 11.72
N THR A 222 8.72 11.76 11.42
CA THR A 222 9.95 11.09 10.95
C THR A 222 10.79 10.65 12.13
N PRO A 223 11.23 9.38 12.21
CA PRO A 223 12.15 8.93 13.25
C PRO A 223 13.50 9.64 13.13
N SER A 224 14.12 9.89 14.27
CA SER A 224 15.46 10.50 14.36
C SER A 224 16.56 9.47 14.13
N LYS A 225 16.30 8.19 14.44
CA LYS A 225 17.31 7.15 14.43
C LYS A 225 16.72 5.75 14.27
N VAL A 226 17.45 4.88 13.59
CA VAL A 226 17.26 3.41 13.64
C VAL A 226 18.24 2.87 14.69
N LEU A 227 17.73 2.24 15.73
CA LEU A 227 18.54 1.74 16.85
C LEU A 227 19.05 0.34 16.60
N ASN A 228 18.23 -0.52 16.00
CA ASN A 228 18.55 -1.89 15.69
C ASN A 228 17.77 -2.37 14.46
N THR A 229 18.31 -3.36 13.74
CA THR A 229 17.64 -4.07 12.66
C THR A 229 18.12 -5.51 12.64
N GLU A 230 17.18 -6.45 12.63
CA GLU A 230 17.41 -7.89 12.50
C GLU A 230 16.63 -8.45 11.32
N ILE A 231 17.25 -9.31 10.53
CA ILE A 231 16.59 -10.01 9.43
C ILE A 231 16.69 -11.52 9.68
N TRP A 232 15.53 -12.18 9.73
CA TRP A 232 15.49 -13.65 9.73
C TRP A 232 15.63 -14.17 8.32
N LYS A 233 16.55 -15.10 8.12
CA LYS A 233 16.84 -15.69 6.80
C LYS A 233 16.16 -17.03 6.61
N ARG A 234 15.74 -17.29 5.38
CA ARG A 234 15.37 -18.63 4.92
C ARG A 234 16.61 -19.40 4.48
N PRO A 235 16.51 -20.73 4.31
CA PRO A 235 17.62 -21.56 3.80
C PRO A 235 18.13 -21.13 2.42
N ASP A 236 17.29 -20.52 1.59
CA ASP A 236 17.65 -19.99 0.26
C ASP A 236 18.34 -18.62 0.31
N GLY A 237 18.55 -18.07 1.51
CA GLY A 237 19.17 -16.77 1.73
C GLY A 237 18.23 -15.58 1.63
N THR A 238 16.94 -15.77 1.31
CA THR A 238 15.95 -14.68 1.30
C THR A 238 15.51 -14.31 2.71
N SER A 239 14.90 -13.14 2.88
CA SER A 239 14.29 -12.72 4.14
C SER A 239 13.04 -13.54 4.43
N LYS A 240 12.91 -14.06 5.65
CA LYS A 240 11.68 -14.60 6.22
C LYS A 240 10.90 -13.54 7.00
N GLY A 241 11.62 -12.58 7.55
CA GLY A 241 11.02 -11.51 8.34
C GLY A 241 12.05 -10.46 8.72
N ILE A 242 11.59 -9.36 9.26
CA ILE A 242 12.41 -8.24 9.70
C ILE A 242 11.87 -7.69 11.02
N ASN A 243 12.79 -7.34 11.93
CA ASN A 243 12.50 -6.54 13.10
C ASN A 243 13.42 -5.33 13.12
N PHE A 244 12.88 -4.17 13.50
CA PHE A 244 13.69 -2.99 13.73
C PHE A 244 13.09 -2.10 14.82
N ILE A 245 13.96 -1.27 15.41
CA ILE A 245 13.59 -0.32 16.44
C ILE A 245 13.95 1.08 15.98
N LEU A 246 12.96 1.96 15.99
CA LEU A 246 13.08 3.38 15.66
C LEU A 246 13.04 4.22 16.93
N GLU A 247 13.78 5.34 16.95
CA GLU A 247 13.71 6.36 17.98
C GLU A 247 13.19 7.67 17.37
N TYR A 248 12.33 8.34 18.09
CA TYR A 248 11.73 9.61 17.69
C TYR A 248 12.31 10.80 18.47
N PRO A 249 12.17 12.04 17.95
CA PRO A 249 12.67 13.23 18.65
C PRO A 249 12.10 13.41 20.07
N SER A 250 10.90 12.90 20.34
CA SER A 250 10.30 12.90 21.68
C SER A 250 10.98 11.95 22.68
N GLY A 251 11.86 11.06 22.22
CA GLY A 251 12.43 9.95 22.99
C GLY A 251 11.59 8.66 22.92
N ALA A 252 10.39 8.73 22.38
CA ALA A 252 9.56 7.55 22.14
C ALA A 252 10.25 6.56 21.19
N LYS A 253 9.93 5.28 21.33
CA LYS A 253 10.44 4.23 20.47
C LYS A 253 9.31 3.52 19.75
N ALA A 254 9.59 3.04 18.52
CA ALA A 254 8.71 2.11 17.84
C ALA A 254 9.46 0.81 17.55
N THR A 255 8.84 -0.31 17.91
CA THR A 255 9.29 -1.64 17.53
C THR A 255 8.40 -2.18 16.43
N VAL A 256 9.00 -2.53 15.30
CA VAL A 256 8.28 -3.05 14.14
C VAL A 256 8.77 -4.46 13.85
N THR A 257 7.84 -5.41 13.79
CA THR A 257 8.12 -6.81 13.46
C THR A 257 7.23 -7.27 12.34
N HIS A 258 7.84 -7.78 11.27
CA HIS A 258 7.15 -8.48 10.21
C HIS A 258 7.70 -9.89 10.06
N MET A 259 6.81 -10.86 9.82
CA MET A 259 7.18 -12.25 9.55
C MET A 259 6.27 -12.83 8.48
N ASP A 260 6.86 -13.44 7.46
CA ASP A 260 6.12 -14.25 6.49
C ASP A 260 5.84 -15.64 7.09
N LEU A 261 4.57 -15.97 7.20
CA LEU A 261 4.07 -17.24 7.72
C LEU A 261 3.15 -17.90 6.67
N PRO A 262 3.70 -18.36 5.54
CA PRO A 262 2.92 -18.68 4.33
C PRO A 262 1.92 -19.83 4.51
N ASP A 263 2.12 -20.68 5.51
CA ASP A 263 1.27 -21.84 5.78
C ASP A 263 0.17 -21.55 6.81
N LEU A 264 0.16 -20.36 7.41
CA LEU A 264 -0.91 -19.93 8.30
C LEU A 264 -1.95 -19.15 7.51
N TRP A 265 -3.23 -19.39 7.82
CA TRP A 265 -4.36 -18.66 7.24
C TRP A 265 -4.55 -17.29 7.89
N ASP A 266 -4.27 -17.20 9.18
CA ASP A 266 -4.63 -16.05 10.00
C ASP A 266 -3.75 -14.83 9.67
N PHE A 267 -4.40 -13.72 9.35
CA PHE A 267 -3.76 -12.43 9.15
C PHE A 267 -3.74 -11.70 10.49
N ASP A 268 -2.54 -11.54 11.07
CA ASP A 268 -2.36 -10.90 12.37
C ASP A 268 -1.52 -9.63 12.21
N GLU A 269 -2.20 -8.49 12.14
CA GLU A 269 -1.57 -7.19 12.06
C GLU A 269 -2.13 -6.27 13.13
N THR A 270 -1.25 -5.74 13.97
CA THR A 270 -1.64 -4.87 15.09
C THR A 270 -0.72 -3.67 15.20
N LEU A 271 -1.32 -2.53 15.53
CA LEU A 271 -0.66 -1.30 15.97
C LEU A 271 -1.05 -1.03 17.42
N LYS A 272 -0.06 -0.92 18.31
CA LYS A 272 -0.30 -0.56 19.71
C LYS A 272 0.47 0.69 20.08
N ILE A 273 -0.19 1.60 20.77
CA ILE A 273 0.35 2.86 21.25
C ILE A 273 0.29 2.86 22.78
N TYR A 274 1.39 3.15 23.43
CA TYR A 274 1.52 3.13 24.88
C TYR A 274 1.96 4.50 25.40
N GLY A 275 1.15 5.05 26.28
CA GLY A 275 1.48 6.13 27.19
C GLY A 275 1.43 5.66 28.65
N ASP A 276 1.65 6.54 29.60
CA ASP A 276 1.66 6.20 31.03
C ASP A 276 0.26 5.83 31.54
N THR A 277 -0.79 6.46 30.99
CA THR A 277 -2.17 6.30 31.46
C THR A 277 -3.12 5.76 30.41
N LYS A 278 -2.71 5.72 29.14
CA LYS A 278 -3.55 5.30 28.02
C LYS A 278 -2.81 4.29 27.13
N ARG A 279 -3.50 3.25 26.72
CA ARG A 279 -3.06 2.31 25.70
C ARG A 279 -4.13 2.16 24.62
N ILE A 280 -3.70 2.17 23.37
CA ILE A 280 -4.56 2.00 22.21
C ILE A 280 -4.05 0.79 21.42
N THR A 281 -4.94 -0.09 21.03
CA THR A 281 -4.62 -1.24 20.16
C THR A 281 -5.55 -1.25 18.98
N VAL A 282 -5.01 -1.17 17.77
CA VAL A 282 -5.72 -1.41 16.51
C VAL A 282 -5.35 -2.79 16.02
N SER A 283 -6.34 -3.61 15.70
CA SER A 283 -6.17 -4.89 15.01
C SER A 283 -6.77 -4.77 13.62
N TYR A 284 -5.94 -4.90 12.60
CA TYR A 284 -6.38 -4.76 11.22
C TYR A 284 -6.93 -6.06 10.67
N ALA A 285 -7.91 -5.95 9.81
CA ALA A 285 -8.37 -7.05 8.98
C ALA A 285 -7.47 -7.21 7.74
N THR A 286 -7.53 -8.38 7.09
CA THR A 286 -6.87 -8.56 5.79
C THR A 286 -7.49 -7.63 4.74
N GLY A 287 -6.65 -7.01 3.92
CA GLY A 287 -7.09 -6.15 2.82
C GLY A 287 -7.88 -6.87 1.72
N PHE A 288 -7.95 -8.20 1.75
CA PHE A 288 -8.67 -9.03 0.79
C PHE A 288 -10.02 -9.53 1.28
N SER A 289 -10.59 -8.93 2.32
CA SER A 289 -11.94 -9.29 2.81
C SER A 289 -12.80 -8.05 2.97
N LYS A 290 -13.91 -8.01 2.24
CA LYS A 290 -14.94 -6.95 2.37
C LYS A 290 -15.69 -7.00 3.71
N ASN A 291 -15.67 -8.13 4.42
CA ASN A 291 -16.53 -8.40 5.57
C ASN A 291 -15.77 -8.46 6.90
N GLN A 292 -14.48 -8.26 6.91
CA GLN A 292 -13.70 -8.18 8.15
C GLN A 292 -13.51 -6.72 8.53
N SER A 293 -13.95 -6.40 9.73
CA SER A 293 -13.79 -5.07 10.31
C SER A 293 -12.52 -5.00 11.12
N SER A 294 -11.84 -3.86 11.08
CA SER A 294 -10.79 -3.58 12.05
C SER A 294 -11.40 -3.33 13.42
N ALA A 295 -10.68 -3.74 14.46
CA ALA A 295 -11.09 -3.57 15.84
C ALA A 295 -10.14 -2.63 16.56
N LEU A 296 -10.68 -1.83 17.46
CA LEU A 296 -9.91 -0.96 18.34
C LEU A 296 -10.22 -1.31 19.79
N VAL A 297 -9.18 -1.43 20.59
CA VAL A 297 -9.27 -1.52 22.04
C VAL A 297 -8.54 -0.34 22.63
N GLN A 298 -9.24 0.47 23.42
CA GLN A 298 -8.66 1.55 24.20
C GLN A 298 -8.75 1.21 25.69
N GLU A 299 -7.64 1.35 26.39
CA GLU A 299 -7.56 1.18 27.84
C GLU A 299 -7.00 2.46 28.44
N ILE A 300 -7.71 2.97 29.44
CA ILE A 300 -7.35 4.20 30.17
C ILE A 300 -7.32 3.85 31.65
N ASP A 301 -6.21 4.14 32.32
CA ASP A 301 -6.10 4.07 33.77
C ASP A 301 -5.75 5.46 34.31
N SER A 302 -6.72 6.09 34.94
CA SER A 302 -6.53 7.39 35.57
C SER A 302 -7.03 7.36 37.01
N ASN A 303 -6.16 7.68 37.94
CA ASN A 303 -6.49 7.78 39.38
C ASN A 303 -7.16 6.52 39.94
N GLY A 304 -6.72 5.33 39.52
CA GLY A 304 -7.26 4.06 39.98
C GLY A 304 -8.59 3.62 39.31
N ASN A 305 -9.05 4.36 38.32
CA ASN A 305 -10.20 4.00 37.49
C ASN A 305 -9.73 3.41 36.17
N HIS A 306 -9.78 2.10 36.05
CA HIS A 306 -9.50 1.39 34.81
C HIS A 306 -10.75 1.36 33.91
N GLN A 307 -10.63 1.87 32.70
CA GLN A 307 -11.66 1.79 31.69
C GLN A 307 -11.13 1.06 30.45
N ARG A 308 -11.94 0.15 29.91
CA ARG A 308 -11.66 -0.56 28.66
C ARG A 308 -12.82 -0.37 27.71
N GLN A 309 -12.55 0.19 26.55
CA GLN A 309 -13.52 0.37 25.48
C GLN A 309 -13.10 -0.48 24.29
N ASN A 310 -14.04 -1.26 23.75
CA ASN A 310 -13.87 -2.05 22.54
C ASN A 310 -14.77 -1.44 21.45
N ASN A 311 -14.18 -1.03 20.35
CA ASN A 311 -14.89 -0.52 19.18
C ASN A 311 -14.63 -1.46 18.00
N ILE A 312 -15.69 -1.91 17.35
CA ILE A 312 -15.64 -2.62 16.09
C ILE A 312 -16.23 -1.68 15.04
N PHE A 313 -15.42 -1.34 14.05
CA PHE A 313 -15.84 -0.46 12.98
C PHE A 313 -16.36 -1.32 11.83
N LEU A 314 -17.66 -1.30 11.62
CA LEU A 314 -18.28 -1.96 10.47
C LEU A 314 -18.14 -1.04 9.26
N TYR A 315 -17.70 -1.56 8.14
CA TYR A 315 -17.89 -0.89 6.86
C TYR A 315 -19.40 -0.91 6.57
N VAL A 316 -20.07 0.16 6.92
CA VAL A 316 -21.44 0.40 6.46
C VAL A 316 -21.29 1.16 5.15
N SER A 317 -21.72 0.55 4.03
CA SER A 317 -21.95 1.32 2.82
C SER A 317 -22.92 2.43 3.20
N SER A 318 -22.50 3.67 3.10
CA SER A 318 -23.45 4.79 3.15
C SER A 318 -24.39 4.59 1.96
N ASP A 319 -25.64 4.26 2.24
CA ASP A 319 -26.73 4.34 1.28
C ASP A 319 -26.83 5.76 0.73
#